data_38dda11cc634ff4ed36806072ec8acdb
#
_entry.id   38dda11cc634ff4ed36806072ec8acdb
#
_cell.length_a   1.000
_cell.length_b   1.000
_cell.length_c   1.000
_cell.angle_alpha   90.00
_cell.angle_beta   90.00
_cell.angle_gamma   90.00
#
_symmetry.space_group_name_H-M   'P 1'
#
loop_
_entity.id
_entity.type
_entity.pdbx_description
1 polymer ?
#
loop_
_entity_poly.entity_id
_entity_poly.type
_entity_poly.pdbx_seq_one_letter_code
_entity_poly.pdbx_strand_id
1 'polypeptide(L)'
;MLFLDFETEGRRYLIITILSTKAGARFTADMKLVDGEHLDVDAMRYAGRVDIQRWQTGEDKHVSFLRGASQDVSAYFKNFLGCSEPISALSDTQAVVESIDEFLDQAELDRDARSAMRDRAYEYLDGKRKSKQVFSLMGLANAMDPDEPEAITQFFVNSTADLSAGYVPHATALRTLVRVSAKSKRWELRVERPALSTGEVTVNAEAGTVTIANVDQDILDRLERAAP
;
A
#
# COMPACT_ATOMS: atom_id res chain seq x y z
N MET A 1 16.31 23.09 7.54
CA MET A 1 15.40 22.55 6.52
C MET A 1 16.24 22.16 5.32
N LEU A 2 15.98 21.00 4.74
CA LEU A 2 16.69 20.45 3.58
C LEU A 2 15.68 20.28 2.44
N PHE A 3 16.10 20.66 1.23
CA PHE A 3 15.36 20.45 0.00
C PHE A 3 16.19 19.51 -0.88
N LEU A 4 15.61 18.39 -1.30
CA LEU A 4 16.23 17.41 -2.17
C LEU A 4 15.40 17.25 -3.43
N ASP A 5 15.97 17.62 -4.57
CA ASP A 5 15.39 17.42 -5.89
C ASP A 5 16.04 16.19 -6.52
N PHE A 6 15.25 15.20 -6.90
CA PHE A 6 15.74 13.96 -7.48
C PHE A 6 14.74 13.36 -8.46
N GLU A 7 15.24 12.50 -9.32
CA GLU A 7 14.44 11.76 -10.28
C GLU A 7 14.55 10.24 -9.99
N THR A 8 13.42 9.56 -10.02
CA THR A 8 13.34 8.11 -9.92
C THR A 8 12.12 7.61 -10.69
N GLU A 9 12.26 6.46 -11.35
CA GLU A 9 11.19 5.84 -12.15
C GLU A 9 10.57 6.81 -13.19
N GLY A 10 11.41 7.68 -13.80
CA GLY A 10 10.99 8.67 -14.78
C GLY A 10 10.13 9.83 -14.23
N ARG A 11 10.07 9.98 -12.90
CA ARG A 11 9.35 11.06 -12.23
C ARG A 11 10.30 11.91 -11.38
N ARG A 12 10.06 13.21 -11.38
CA ARG A 12 10.84 14.17 -10.60
C ARG A 12 10.11 14.52 -9.30
N TYR A 13 10.84 14.45 -8.21
CA TYR A 13 10.33 14.69 -6.87
C TYR A 13 11.16 15.74 -6.14
N LEU A 14 10.48 16.51 -5.28
CA LEU A 14 11.11 17.37 -4.31
C LEU A 14 10.79 16.86 -2.90
N ILE A 15 11.83 16.48 -2.15
CA ILE A 15 11.68 16.20 -0.71
C ILE A 15 12.00 17.48 0.06
N ILE A 16 11.12 17.83 0.98
CA ILE A 16 11.28 18.91 1.93
C ILE A 16 11.28 18.30 3.32
N THR A 17 12.37 18.48 4.08
CA THR A 17 12.50 17.87 5.39
C THR A 17 13.16 18.79 6.40
N ILE A 18 12.85 18.55 7.69
CA ILE A 18 13.53 19.18 8.81
C ILE A 18 14.43 18.13 9.45
N LEU A 19 15.73 18.34 9.36
CA LEU A 19 16.75 17.49 9.96
C LEU A 19 17.51 18.26 11.03
N SER A 20 17.87 17.58 12.09
CA SER A 20 18.87 18.06 13.05
C SER A 20 20.27 17.71 12.59
N THR A 21 21.24 18.41 13.12
CA THR A 21 22.65 18.01 13.00
C THR A 21 23.05 17.16 14.19
N LYS A 22 23.98 16.25 13.96
CA LYS A 22 24.58 15.37 14.96
C LYS A 22 26.08 15.60 14.95
N ALA A 23 26.66 15.73 16.13
CA ALA A 23 28.09 15.81 16.28
C ALA A 23 28.77 14.53 15.78
N GLY A 24 29.86 14.67 15.08
CA GLY A 24 30.67 13.59 14.56
C GLY A 24 32.10 14.05 14.32
N ALA A 25 32.94 13.16 13.87
CA ALA A 25 34.31 13.44 13.50
C ALA A 25 34.53 13.06 12.03
N ARG A 26 35.35 13.80 11.33
CA ARG A 26 35.72 13.53 9.94
C ARG A 26 37.25 13.62 9.78
N PHE A 27 37.78 12.85 8.87
CA PHE A 27 39.16 13.01 8.42
C PHE A 27 39.26 14.09 7.35
N THR A 28 40.25 14.97 7.50
CA THR A 28 40.62 15.91 6.42
C THR A 28 41.43 15.17 5.34
N ALA A 29 41.66 15.85 4.21
CA ALA A 29 42.56 15.31 3.16
C ALA A 29 43.94 14.94 3.67
N ASP A 30 44.44 15.64 4.70
CA ASP A 30 45.73 15.38 5.38
C ASP A 30 45.62 14.32 6.48
N MET A 31 44.54 13.51 6.50
CA MET A 31 44.30 12.45 7.48
C MET A 31 44.27 12.93 8.95
N LYS A 32 43.97 14.18 9.20
CA LYS A 32 43.74 14.70 10.54
C LYS A 32 42.28 14.54 10.93
N LEU A 33 42.02 14.05 12.12
CA LEU A 33 40.69 13.99 12.69
C LEU A 33 40.29 15.39 13.16
N VAL A 34 39.15 15.87 12.68
CA VAL A 34 38.57 17.13 13.10
C VAL A 34 37.10 16.93 13.49
N ASP A 35 36.64 17.68 14.47
CA ASP A 35 35.22 17.70 14.81
C ASP A 35 34.40 18.24 13.64
N GLY A 36 33.23 17.69 13.47
CA GLY A 36 32.31 18.06 12.41
C GLY A 36 30.87 17.78 12.82
N GLU A 37 29.97 18.34 12.05
CA GLU A 37 28.55 18.01 12.16
C GLU A 37 28.11 17.34 10.87
N HIS A 38 27.20 16.39 11.00
CA HIS A 38 26.52 15.74 9.87
C HIS A 38 25.02 15.76 10.10
N LEU A 39 24.26 15.64 9.02
CA LEU A 39 22.80 15.57 9.10
C LEU A 39 22.39 14.23 9.74
N ASP A 40 21.55 14.29 10.77
CA ASP A 40 20.97 13.13 11.40
C ASP A 40 19.76 12.65 10.58
N VAL A 41 20.02 11.79 9.59
CA VAL A 41 18.99 11.22 8.73
C VAL A 41 18.11 10.21 9.45
N ASP A 42 18.61 9.59 10.53
CA ASP A 42 17.87 8.64 11.35
C ASP A 42 16.83 9.34 12.23
N ALA A 43 17.08 10.61 12.56
CA ALA A 43 16.17 11.45 13.33
C ALA A 43 15.20 12.27 12.45
N MET A 44 14.99 11.87 11.20
CA MET A 44 14.05 12.52 10.31
C MET A 44 12.62 12.42 10.86
N ARG A 45 12.09 13.53 11.36
CA ARG A 45 10.77 13.59 11.99
C ARG A 45 9.68 14.08 11.06
N TYR A 46 10.04 14.94 10.11
CA TYR A 46 9.11 15.61 9.21
C TYR A 46 9.71 15.63 7.82
N ALA A 47 9.04 14.97 6.88
CA ALA A 47 9.37 15.07 5.48
C ALA A 47 8.10 15.07 4.63
N GLY A 48 8.05 15.96 3.66
CA GLY A 48 7.07 15.98 2.60
C GLY A 48 7.75 15.70 1.27
N ARG A 49 7.09 14.93 0.41
CA ARG A 49 7.52 14.68 -0.96
C ARG A 49 6.50 15.29 -1.90
N VAL A 50 6.95 16.15 -2.79
CA VAL A 50 6.14 16.74 -3.85
C VAL A 50 6.46 16.04 -5.15
N ASP A 51 5.45 15.53 -5.84
CA ASP A 51 5.55 15.07 -7.22
C ASP A 51 5.48 16.29 -8.14
N ILE A 52 6.60 16.64 -8.77
CA ILE A 52 6.72 17.91 -9.55
C ILE A 52 5.84 17.89 -10.79
N GLN A 53 5.69 16.73 -11.44
CA GLN A 53 4.86 16.59 -12.64
C GLN A 53 3.39 16.81 -12.30
N ARG A 54 2.88 16.13 -11.27
CA ARG A 54 1.50 16.30 -10.81
C ARG A 54 1.22 17.72 -10.33
N TRP A 55 2.17 18.32 -9.62
CA TRP A 55 2.03 19.71 -9.18
C TRP A 55 1.92 20.67 -10.36
N GLN A 56 2.74 20.49 -11.41
CA GLN A 56 2.73 21.32 -12.61
C GLN A 56 1.44 21.16 -13.43
N THR A 57 0.85 19.97 -13.44
CA THR A 57 -0.42 19.69 -14.13
C THR A 57 -1.65 20.10 -13.31
N GLY A 58 -1.46 20.51 -12.05
CA GLY A 58 -2.57 20.90 -11.16
C GLY A 58 -3.38 19.73 -10.63
N GLU A 59 -2.80 18.51 -10.70
CA GLU A 59 -3.44 17.32 -10.17
C GLU A 59 -3.50 17.32 -8.65
N ASP A 60 -4.60 16.82 -8.10
CA ASP A 60 -4.72 16.56 -6.66
C ASP A 60 -3.70 15.51 -6.18
N LYS A 61 -3.41 15.51 -4.88
CA LYS A 61 -2.49 14.56 -4.23
C LYS A 61 -1.03 14.57 -4.73
N HIS A 62 -0.56 15.72 -5.21
CA HIS A 62 0.84 15.90 -5.60
C HIS A 62 1.80 15.96 -4.40
N VAL A 63 1.31 16.05 -3.17
CA VAL A 63 2.12 16.07 -1.93
C VAL A 63 1.83 14.83 -1.08
N SER A 64 2.89 14.14 -0.68
CA SER A 64 2.83 13.02 0.26
C SER A 64 3.74 13.28 1.46
N PHE A 65 3.35 12.74 2.62
CA PHE A 65 4.13 12.86 3.84
C PHE A 65 4.81 11.55 4.20
N LEU A 66 6.12 11.60 4.39
CA LEU A 66 6.86 10.50 4.99
C LEU A 66 6.57 10.54 6.50
N ARG A 67 5.87 9.55 7.01
CA ARG A 67 5.58 9.46 8.44
C ARG A 67 6.81 8.92 9.17
N GLY A 68 7.45 9.77 9.98
CA GLY A 68 8.25 9.32 11.11
C GLY A 68 7.35 8.75 12.22
N ALA A 69 7.94 8.17 13.26
CA ALA A 69 7.23 7.52 14.37
C ALA A 69 6.26 8.41 15.19
N SER A 70 6.21 9.72 14.94
CA SER A 70 5.31 10.68 15.60
C SER A 70 4.08 10.93 14.74
N GLN A 71 2.89 10.74 15.30
CA GLN A 71 1.60 11.01 14.64
C GLN A 71 1.34 12.51 14.38
N ASP A 72 2.08 13.38 15.04
CA ASP A 72 2.02 14.81 14.85
C ASP A 72 3.08 15.29 13.86
N VAL A 73 2.86 15.04 12.57
CA VAL A 73 3.33 16.01 11.58
C VAL A 73 2.62 17.30 11.95
N SER A 74 3.34 18.22 12.57
CA SER A 74 2.69 19.39 13.13
C SER A 74 1.78 20.02 12.09
N ALA A 75 0.60 20.43 12.48
CA ALA A 75 -0.32 21.19 11.62
C ALA A 75 0.40 22.33 10.88
N TYR A 76 1.44 22.86 11.50
CA TYR A 76 2.36 23.83 10.93
C TYR A 76 3.07 23.35 9.66
N PHE A 77 3.64 22.12 9.65
CA PHE A 77 4.37 21.60 8.49
C PHE A 77 3.41 21.28 7.32
N LYS A 78 2.21 20.81 7.62
CA LYS A 78 1.14 20.62 6.63
C LYS A 78 0.71 21.97 6.03
N ASN A 79 0.45 22.96 6.87
CA ASN A 79 0.10 24.30 6.44
C ASN A 79 1.22 24.95 5.62
N PHE A 80 2.48 24.73 6.00
CA PHE A 80 3.65 25.19 5.28
C PHE A 80 3.71 24.61 3.85
N LEU A 81 3.32 23.35 3.68
CA LEU A 81 3.26 22.70 2.37
C LEU A 81 1.94 22.96 1.61
N GLY A 82 1.05 23.79 2.16
CA GLY A 82 -0.24 24.11 1.53
C GLY A 82 -1.25 22.97 1.53
N CYS A 83 -1.07 21.94 2.39
CA CYS A 83 -1.92 20.77 2.41
C CYS A 83 -3.04 20.92 3.43
N SER A 84 -4.30 20.82 2.98
CA SER A 84 -5.48 20.89 3.84
C SER A 84 -5.84 19.53 4.45
N GLU A 85 -5.54 18.40 3.80
CA GLU A 85 -5.79 17.05 4.31
C GLU A 85 -4.58 16.13 4.15
N PRO A 86 -4.30 15.26 5.14
CA PRO A 86 -3.27 14.24 4.99
C PRO A 86 -3.79 13.13 4.05
N ILE A 87 -2.96 12.71 3.10
CA ILE A 87 -3.19 11.50 2.33
C ILE A 87 -3.39 10.34 3.33
N SER A 88 -4.54 9.70 3.26
CA SER A 88 -4.84 8.55 4.11
C SER A 88 -4.17 7.31 3.54
N ALA A 89 -3.19 6.73 4.22
CA ALA A 89 -2.60 5.46 3.83
C ALA A 89 -3.67 4.36 3.62
N LEU A 90 -4.81 4.48 4.29
CA LEU A 90 -5.96 3.59 4.08
C LEU A 90 -6.55 3.81 2.68
N SER A 91 -6.90 5.04 2.32
CA SER A 91 -7.48 5.37 1.01
C SER A 91 -6.53 5.03 -0.14
N ASP A 92 -5.25 5.38 0.01
CA ASP A 92 -4.26 5.09 -1.03
C ASP A 92 -3.99 3.60 -1.18
N THR A 93 -3.98 2.84 -0.08
CA THR A 93 -3.88 1.38 -0.16
C THR A 93 -5.14 0.77 -0.78
N GLN A 94 -6.33 1.32 -0.53
CA GLN A 94 -7.56 0.88 -1.19
C GLN A 94 -7.49 1.11 -2.70
N ALA A 95 -7.04 2.28 -3.16
CA ALA A 95 -6.89 2.55 -4.59
C ALA A 95 -5.91 1.58 -5.27
N VAL A 96 -4.78 1.27 -4.62
CA VAL A 96 -3.83 0.27 -5.14
C VAL A 96 -4.47 -1.12 -5.21
N VAL A 97 -5.21 -1.54 -4.19
CA VAL A 97 -5.90 -2.84 -4.14
C VAL A 97 -6.97 -2.93 -5.23
N GLU A 98 -7.76 -1.88 -5.41
CA GLU A 98 -8.77 -1.79 -6.48
C GLU A 98 -8.12 -1.91 -7.86
N SER A 99 -6.99 -1.22 -8.09
CA SER A 99 -6.25 -1.33 -9.35
C SER A 99 -5.62 -2.71 -9.57
N ILE A 100 -5.20 -3.41 -8.51
CA ILE A 100 -4.78 -4.81 -8.60
C ILE A 100 -5.95 -5.69 -9.06
N ASP A 101 -7.11 -5.55 -8.44
CA ASP A 101 -8.29 -6.34 -8.79
C ASP A 101 -8.75 -6.03 -10.23
N GLU A 102 -8.76 -4.76 -10.65
CA GLU A 102 -9.07 -4.35 -12.03
C GLU A 102 -8.08 -4.95 -13.05
N PHE A 103 -6.78 -4.92 -12.76
CA PHE A 103 -5.77 -5.55 -13.61
C PHE A 103 -6.02 -7.05 -13.76
N LEU A 104 -6.24 -7.75 -12.64
CA LEU A 104 -6.49 -9.19 -12.62
C LEU A 104 -7.79 -9.58 -13.33
N ASP A 105 -8.79 -8.71 -13.35
CA ASP A 105 -10.06 -8.94 -14.04
C ASP A 105 -9.95 -8.72 -15.55
N GLN A 106 -9.07 -7.81 -16.00
CA GLN A 106 -8.82 -7.54 -17.41
C GLN A 106 -7.79 -8.50 -18.04
N ALA A 107 -6.89 -9.05 -17.24
CA ALA A 107 -5.89 -9.99 -17.69
C ALA A 107 -6.54 -11.34 -18.06
N GLU A 108 -6.16 -11.89 -19.21
CA GLU A 108 -6.60 -13.23 -19.69
C GLU A 108 -5.89 -14.35 -18.90
N LEU A 109 -6.08 -14.37 -17.58
CA LEU A 109 -5.50 -15.35 -16.67
C LEU A 109 -6.51 -16.40 -16.29
N ASP A 110 -6.07 -17.65 -16.16
CA ASP A 110 -6.86 -18.67 -15.51
C ASP A 110 -7.03 -18.38 -14.00
N ARG A 111 -7.89 -19.15 -13.35
CA ARG A 111 -8.23 -18.92 -11.95
C ARG A 111 -7.03 -19.05 -11.02
N ASP A 112 -6.16 -20.02 -11.28
CA ASP A 112 -5.03 -20.34 -10.40
C ASP A 112 -3.91 -19.29 -10.57
N ALA A 113 -3.60 -18.89 -11.79
CA ALA A 113 -2.65 -17.83 -12.10
C ALA A 113 -3.11 -16.49 -11.50
N ARG A 114 -4.40 -16.17 -11.61
CA ARG A 114 -5.01 -14.97 -11.01
C ARG A 114 -4.88 -14.97 -9.48
N SER A 115 -5.16 -16.11 -8.84
CA SER A 115 -5.00 -16.25 -7.39
C SER A 115 -3.55 -16.10 -6.97
N ALA A 116 -2.63 -16.79 -7.65
CA ALA A 116 -1.20 -16.72 -7.35
C ALA A 116 -0.64 -15.30 -7.48
N MET A 117 -1.04 -14.56 -8.51
CA MET A 117 -0.60 -13.18 -8.72
C MET A 117 -1.14 -12.25 -7.62
N ARG A 118 -2.40 -12.43 -7.20
CA ARG A 118 -2.99 -11.70 -6.07
C ARG A 118 -2.28 -12.00 -4.75
N ASP A 119 -1.95 -13.25 -4.50
CA ASP A 119 -1.25 -13.66 -3.29
C ASP A 119 0.14 -13.04 -3.22
N ARG A 120 0.88 -13.01 -4.33
CA ARG A 120 2.19 -12.32 -4.42
C ARG A 120 2.08 -10.82 -4.18
N ALA A 121 1.03 -10.17 -4.71
CA ALA A 121 0.76 -8.76 -4.44
C ALA A 121 0.53 -8.51 -2.94
N TYR A 122 -0.28 -9.36 -2.32
CA TYR A 122 -0.53 -9.27 -0.87
C TYR A 122 0.75 -9.48 -0.06
N GLU A 123 1.53 -10.52 -0.34
CA GLU A 123 2.77 -10.82 0.37
C GLU A 123 3.77 -9.66 0.28
N TYR A 124 3.93 -9.06 -0.89
CA TYR A 124 4.80 -7.91 -1.08
C TYR A 124 4.34 -6.71 -0.23
N LEU A 125 3.06 -6.32 -0.36
CA LEU A 125 2.51 -5.16 0.35
C LEU A 125 2.47 -5.38 1.86
N ASP A 126 2.12 -6.57 2.33
CA ASP A 126 2.08 -6.91 3.76
C ASP A 126 3.51 -7.00 4.34
N GLY A 127 4.47 -7.49 3.56
CA GLY A 127 5.89 -7.47 3.90
C GLY A 127 6.39 -6.05 4.11
N LYS A 128 6.06 -5.11 3.21
CA LYS A 128 6.37 -3.69 3.36
C LYS A 128 5.71 -3.08 4.60
N ARG A 129 4.45 -3.41 4.85
CA ARG A 129 3.72 -2.99 6.04
C ARG A 129 4.39 -3.48 7.33
N LYS A 130 4.72 -4.77 7.42
CA LYS A 130 5.35 -5.38 8.60
C LYS A 130 6.72 -4.79 8.89
N SER A 131 7.52 -4.55 7.85
CA SER A 131 8.83 -3.91 7.97
C SER A 131 8.79 -2.39 8.12
N LYS A 132 7.58 -1.78 8.11
CA LYS A 132 7.36 -0.33 8.11
C LYS A 132 8.10 0.40 6.99
N GLN A 133 8.27 -0.26 5.85
CA GLN A 133 8.89 0.28 4.65
C GLN A 133 7.82 0.77 3.67
N VAL A 134 8.18 1.77 2.90
CA VAL A 134 7.37 2.23 1.78
C VAL A 134 7.43 1.22 0.63
N PHE A 135 6.38 1.14 -0.16
CA PHE A 135 6.39 0.34 -1.38
C PHE A 135 6.58 1.21 -2.62
N SER A 136 6.96 0.59 -3.72
CA SER A 136 6.96 1.20 -5.06
C SER A 136 6.04 0.42 -5.99
N LEU A 137 5.47 1.08 -7.01
CA LEU A 137 4.63 0.42 -8.01
C LEU A 137 5.44 -0.59 -8.84
N MET A 138 6.67 -0.23 -9.21
CA MET A 138 7.59 -1.15 -9.89
C MET A 138 7.90 -2.38 -9.04
N GLY A 139 8.16 -2.20 -7.73
CA GLY A 139 8.39 -3.32 -6.82
C GLY A 139 7.17 -4.23 -6.67
N LEU A 140 5.96 -3.65 -6.69
CA LEU A 140 4.70 -4.39 -6.70
C LEU A 140 4.53 -5.17 -8.00
N ALA A 141 4.75 -4.53 -9.15
CA ALA A 141 4.66 -5.16 -10.46
C ALA A 141 5.62 -6.35 -10.59
N ASN A 142 6.89 -6.17 -10.20
CA ASN A 142 7.88 -7.25 -10.16
C ASN A 142 7.49 -8.41 -9.22
N ALA A 143 6.83 -8.11 -8.10
CA ALA A 143 6.35 -9.15 -7.22
C ALA A 143 5.15 -9.92 -7.81
N MET A 144 4.24 -9.21 -8.48
CA MET A 144 3.06 -9.81 -9.11
C MET A 144 3.45 -10.70 -10.30
N ASP A 145 4.28 -10.17 -11.18
CA ASP A 145 4.80 -10.88 -12.36
C ASP A 145 6.26 -10.51 -12.62
N PRO A 146 7.21 -11.38 -12.23
CA PRO A 146 8.63 -11.13 -12.50
C PRO A 146 9.01 -11.21 -13.98
N ASP A 147 8.24 -11.91 -14.80
CA ASP A 147 8.54 -12.12 -16.21
C ASP A 147 8.07 -10.93 -17.07
N GLU A 148 6.93 -10.31 -16.74
CA GLU A 148 6.35 -9.19 -17.49
C GLU A 148 5.92 -8.00 -16.59
N PRO A 149 6.81 -7.46 -15.74
CA PRO A 149 6.45 -6.39 -14.80
C PRO A 149 6.08 -5.06 -15.49
N GLU A 150 6.58 -4.85 -16.74
CA GLU A 150 6.29 -3.63 -17.49
C GLU A 150 4.81 -3.52 -17.84
N ALA A 151 4.14 -4.61 -18.18
CA ALA A 151 2.71 -4.62 -18.50
C ALA A 151 1.88 -4.13 -17.31
N ILE A 152 2.19 -4.63 -16.11
CA ILE A 152 1.53 -4.23 -14.86
C ILE A 152 1.85 -2.77 -14.50
N THR A 153 3.12 -2.37 -14.63
CA THR A 153 3.52 -0.99 -14.37
C THR A 153 2.80 -0.02 -15.30
N GLN A 154 2.70 -0.38 -16.58
CA GLN A 154 2.02 0.45 -17.57
C GLN A 154 0.51 0.55 -17.30
N PHE A 155 -0.11 -0.55 -16.87
CA PHE A 155 -1.50 -0.54 -16.41
C PHE A 155 -1.70 0.43 -15.25
N PHE A 156 -0.86 0.37 -14.22
CA PHE A 156 -0.95 1.26 -13.06
C PHE A 156 -0.74 2.74 -13.42
N VAL A 157 0.16 3.04 -14.37
CA VAL A 157 0.40 4.40 -14.84
C VAL A 157 -0.79 4.94 -15.64
N ASN A 158 -1.45 4.07 -16.41
CA ASN A 158 -2.60 4.43 -17.25
C ASN A 158 -3.95 4.33 -16.53
N SER A 159 -3.97 3.76 -15.34
CA SER A 159 -5.18 3.67 -14.52
C SER A 159 -5.71 5.06 -14.20
N THR A 160 -7.04 5.20 -14.23
CA THR A 160 -7.72 6.43 -13.78
C THR A 160 -7.64 6.61 -12.27
N ALA A 161 -7.25 5.57 -11.53
CA ALA A 161 -7.02 5.66 -10.11
C ALA A 161 -5.77 6.51 -9.84
N ASP A 162 -5.89 7.48 -8.94
CA ASP A 162 -4.78 8.30 -8.50
C ASP A 162 -3.87 7.48 -7.56
N LEU A 163 -3.04 6.63 -8.18
CA LEU A 163 -2.15 5.73 -7.45
C LEU A 163 -0.94 6.49 -6.92
N SER A 164 -0.86 6.62 -5.62
CA SER A 164 0.34 7.11 -4.94
C SER A 164 1.19 5.94 -4.44
N ALA A 165 2.50 6.10 -4.51
CA ALA A 165 3.49 5.18 -3.93
C ALA A 165 4.32 5.92 -2.86
N GLY A 166 5.16 5.18 -2.14
CA GLY A 166 6.05 5.81 -1.14
C GLY A 166 5.39 6.06 0.22
N TYR A 167 4.36 5.31 0.55
CA TYR A 167 3.77 5.22 1.88
C TYR A 167 3.82 3.76 2.38
N VAL A 168 3.63 3.57 3.69
CA VAL A 168 3.52 2.22 4.27
C VAL A 168 2.09 1.72 4.09
N PRO A 169 1.85 0.55 3.46
CA PRO A 169 0.51 0.04 3.21
C PRO A 169 -0.32 -0.15 4.49
N HIS A 170 -1.64 0.04 4.39
CA HIS A 170 -2.55 -0.05 5.53
C HIS A 170 -3.19 -1.43 5.64
N ALA A 171 -3.08 -2.05 6.84
CA ALA A 171 -3.54 -3.43 7.08
C ALA A 171 -5.01 -3.69 6.73
N THR A 172 -5.90 -2.72 7.00
CA THR A 172 -7.34 -2.90 6.74
C THR A 172 -7.65 -3.00 5.25
N ALA A 173 -7.00 -2.17 4.43
CA ALA A 173 -7.18 -2.22 2.98
C ALA A 173 -6.60 -3.51 2.38
N LEU A 174 -5.43 -3.97 2.84
CA LEU A 174 -4.81 -5.20 2.35
C LEU A 174 -5.66 -6.46 2.59
N ARG A 175 -6.52 -6.44 3.61
CA ARG A 175 -7.38 -7.60 3.91
C ARG A 175 -8.32 -7.97 2.77
N THR A 176 -8.68 -7.04 1.92
CA THR A 176 -9.56 -7.30 0.76
C THR A 176 -8.89 -8.15 -0.31
N LEU A 177 -7.56 -8.15 -0.39
CA LEU A 177 -6.82 -9.04 -1.29
C LEU A 177 -6.94 -10.52 -0.89
N VAL A 178 -7.06 -10.82 0.40
CA VAL A 178 -7.09 -12.19 0.93
C VAL A 178 -8.45 -12.61 1.45
N ARG A 179 -9.41 -11.69 1.58
CA ARG A 179 -10.70 -11.94 2.19
C ARG A 179 -11.83 -11.31 1.38
N VAL A 180 -12.89 -12.07 1.20
CA VAL A 180 -14.16 -11.59 0.64
C VAL A 180 -15.15 -11.40 1.78
N SER A 181 -15.85 -10.27 1.80
CA SER A 181 -16.94 -10.03 2.76
C SER A 181 -18.21 -9.68 2.02
N ALA A 182 -19.31 -10.29 2.44
CA ALA A 182 -20.64 -9.98 1.96
C ALA A 182 -21.56 -9.76 3.16
N LYS A 183 -22.38 -8.72 3.09
CA LYS A 183 -23.30 -8.37 4.18
C LYS A 183 -24.69 -8.13 3.65
N SER A 184 -25.67 -8.74 4.31
CA SER A 184 -27.10 -8.52 4.11
C SER A 184 -27.70 -7.89 5.39
N LYS A 185 -28.98 -7.55 5.36
CA LYS A 185 -29.69 -7.05 6.56
C LYS A 185 -29.72 -8.05 7.73
N ARG A 186 -29.59 -9.36 7.45
CA ARG A 186 -29.80 -10.44 8.42
C ARG A 186 -28.59 -11.34 8.62
N TRP A 187 -27.56 -11.22 7.79
CA TRP A 187 -26.36 -12.06 7.86
C TRP A 187 -25.15 -11.31 7.35
N GLU A 188 -24.00 -11.74 7.80
CA GLU A 188 -22.68 -11.31 7.33
C GLU A 188 -21.82 -12.54 7.10
N LEU A 189 -21.20 -12.61 5.93
CA LEU A 189 -20.26 -13.67 5.54
C LEU A 189 -18.89 -13.04 5.34
N ARG A 190 -17.86 -13.64 5.94
CA ARG A 190 -16.45 -13.29 5.73
C ARG A 190 -15.70 -14.57 5.43
N VAL A 191 -15.12 -14.63 4.25
CA VAL A 191 -14.46 -15.83 3.74
C VAL A 191 -13.05 -15.45 3.31
N GLU A 192 -12.08 -16.26 3.65
CA GLU A 192 -10.76 -16.15 3.08
C GLU A 192 -10.76 -16.72 1.65
N ARG A 193 -10.09 -16.04 0.71
CA ARG A 193 -10.12 -16.42 -0.71
C ARG A 193 -9.68 -17.87 -0.97
N PRO A 194 -8.68 -18.44 -0.25
CA PRO A 194 -8.36 -19.87 -0.36
C PRO A 194 -9.56 -20.80 -0.18
N ALA A 195 -10.49 -20.51 0.74
CA ALA A 195 -11.66 -21.34 0.95
C ALA A 195 -12.61 -21.36 -0.27
N LEU A 196 -12.60 -20.32 -1.10
CA LEU A 196 -13.31 -20.29 -2.38
C LEU A 196 -12.58 -21.10 -3.47
N SER A 197 -11.24 -21.11 -3.47
CA SER A 197 -10.46 -21.86 -4.44
C SER A 197 -10.42 -23.35 -4.13
N THR A 198 -10.40 -23.74 -2.85
CA THR A 198 -10.45 -25.16 -2.42
C THR A 198 -11.85 -25.77 -2.51
N GLY A 199 -12.89 -24.93 -2.70
CA GLY A 199 -14.27 -25.41 -2.73
C GLY A 199 -14.91 -25.62 -1.35
N GLU A 200 -14.24 -25.22 -0.28
CA GLU A 200 -14.85 -25.19 1.07
C GLU A 200 -16.05 -24.26 1.11
N VAL A 201 -15.98 -23.17 0.35
CA VAL A 201 -17.10 -22.27 0.13
C VAL A 201 -17.41 -22.20 -1.36
N THR A 202 -18.60 -22.56 -1.75
CA THR A 202 -19.06 -22.55 -3.13
C THR A 202 -20.21 -21.53 -3.30
N VAL A 203 -20.16 -20.79 -4.41
CA VAL A 203 -21.19 -19.82 -4.79
C VAL A 203 -21.91 -20.31 -6.03
N ASN A 204 -23.21 -20.47 -5.95
CA ASN A 204 -24.08 -20.75 -7.10
C ASN A 204 -24.93 -19.52 -7.37
N ALA A 205 -24.54 -18.74 -8.39
CA ALA A 205 -25.20 -17.50 -8.75
C ALA A 205 -26.61 -17.74 -9.33
N GLU A 206 -26.82 -18.84 -10.09
CA GLU A 206 -28.12 -19.19 -10.67
C GLU A 206 -29.13 -19.57 -9.59
N ALA A 207 -28.70 -20.36 -8.61
CA ALA A 207 -29.55 -20.76 -7.49
C ALA A 207 -29.62 -19.69 -6.38
N GLY A 208 -28.78 -18.67 -6.44
CA GLY A 208 -28.69 -17.62 -5.40
C GLY A 208 -28.22 -18.17 -4.05
N THR A 209 -27.35 -19.18 -4.04
CA THR A 209 -26.93 -19.87 -2.81
C THR A 209 -25.43 -19.79 -2.60
N VAL A 210 -25.03 -19.75 -1.32
CA VAL A 210 -23.65 -19.98 -0.88
C VAL A 210 -23.67 -21.20 0.03
N THR A 211 -22.82 -22.18 -0.28
CA THR A 211 -22.68 -23.42 0.49
C THR A 211 -21.32 -23.46 1.14
N ILE A 212 -21.28 -23.77 2.42
CA ILE A 212 -20.06 -23.96 3.21
C ILE A 212 -19.96 -25.45 3.54
N ALA A 213 -18.88 -26.08 3.09
CA ALA A 213 -18.58 -27.48 3.37
C ALA A 213 -17.67 -27.62 4.59
N ASN A 214 -17.57 -28.82 5.14
CA ASN A 214 -16.67 -29.18 6.24
C ASN A 214 -16.80 -28.28 7.48
N VAL A 215 -18.03 -27.86 7.79
CA VAL A 215 -18.32 -27.04 8.98
C VAL A 215 -18.14 -27.90 10.24
N ASP A 216 -17.41 -27.38 11.22
CA ASP A 216 -17.21 -28.07 12.50
C ASP A 216 -18.53 -28.37 13.21
N GLN A 217 -18.62 -29.53 13.85
CA GLN A 217 -19.86 -30.00 14.46
C GLN A 217 -20.39 -29.05 15.57
N ASP A 218 -19.51 -28.43 16.32
CA ASP A 218 -19.88 -27.47 17.36
C ASP A 218 -20.54 -26.20 16.76
N ILE A 219 -20.14 -25.80 15.56
CA ILE A 219 -20.76 -24.68 14.83
C ILE A 219 -22.15 -25.09 14.35
N LEU A 220 -22.29 -26.30 13.78
CA LEU A 220 -23.57 -26.84 13.34
C LEU A 220 -24.55 -26.95 14.51
N ASP A 221 -24.13 -27.52 15.64
CA ASP A 221 -24.94 -27.64 16.85
C ASP A 221 -25.39 -26.29 17.42
N ARG A 222 -24.56 -25.25 17.27
CA ARG A 222 -24.93 -23.89 17.66
C ARG A 222 -25.96 -23.27 16.74
N LEU A 223 -25.84 -23.51 15.45
CA LEU A 223 -26.80 -23.01 14.45
C LEU A 223 -28.14 -23.73 14.58
N GLU A 224 -28.15 -25.03 14.76
CA GLU A 224 -29.37 -25.83 14.99
C GLU A 224 -30.10 -25.39 16.25
N ARG A 225 -29.40 -25.16 17.37
CA ARG A 225 -30.00 -24.63 18.59
C ARG A 225 -30.57 -23.22 18.47
N ALA A 226 -30.10 -22.44 17.51
CA ALA A 226 -30.57 -21.09 17.25
C ALA A 226 -31.72 -21.07 16.21
N ALA A 227 -31.96 -22.17 15.52
CA ALA A 227 -33.10 -22.31 14.63
C ALA A 227 -34.39 -22.50 15.43
N PRO A 228 -35.53 -21.91 14.99
CA PRO A 228 -36.81 -22.01 15.69
C PRO A 228 -37.40 -23.42 15.66
#